data_cbda9c7671948b5cf86f1c33708c67a2
#
_entry.id   cbda9c7671948b5cf86f1c33708c67a2
#
_cell.length_a   1.000
_cell.length_b   1.000
_cell.length_c   1.000
_cell.angle_alpha   90.00
_cell.angle_beta   90.00
_cell.angle_gamma   90.00
#
_symmetry.space_group_name_H-M   'P 1'
#
loop_
_entity.id
_entity.type
_entity.pdbx_description
1 polymer ?
#
loop_
_entity_poly.entity_id
_entity_poly.type
_entity_poly.pdbx_seq_one_letter_code
_entity_poly.pdbx_strand_id
1 'polypeptide(L)'
;MIAPSFTPAELEAETERLFKALMHADCTPGRSWNYQACQGFAPLTLEINRLKKEKDAVILTHSYVEPEIIYGVGDFKGDSYFLSLKARESKAKMIVFAGVVFMAETAKILSPDATVVVPDRGSGCSLADSITGDGVRSLKKLYPDATVVCYINSTADVKAESDVCVTSGNVYDIVASLPARRILFVPDRLMAENVRAELKHRGVDKEIISSDGTCIVHDDFNVAAVADARARFPGLKVVAHPECTPEVAAAADFVGSTGAMMKYVKNTAAPYFLMLTECGLVGRLQVETPEKNFIGGCRLCPYMKLNSLEKVRDALLAPRPDQIVTLDENLRQRAARCIDRMFELAPKD
;
A
#
# COMPACT_ATOMS: atom_id res chain seq x y z
N MET A 1 -21.11 -16.64 21.93
CA MET A 1 -21.92 -15.45 21.61
C MET A 1 -22.87 -15.84 20.48
N ILE A 2 -24.17 -15.49 20.61
CA ILE A 2 -25.16 -15.71 19.54
C ILE A 2 -24.76 -14.76 18.40
N ALA A 3 -24.62 -15.27 17.18
CA ALA A 3 -24.40 -14.42 16.00
C ALA A 3 -25.50 -13.36 15.91
N PRO A 4 -25.18 -12.10 15.61
CA PRO A 4 -26.22 -11.07 15.50
C PRO A 4 -27.20 -11.46 14.38
N SER A 5 -28.49 -11.50 14.70
CA SER A 5 -29.51 -11.72 13.69
C SER A 5 -29.86 -10.38 13.06
N PHE A 6 -29.50 -10.17 11.79
CA PHE A 6 -29.96 -9.04 11.00
C PHE A 6 -31.32 -9.36 10.39
N THR A 7 -32.17 -8.37 10.27
CA THR A 7 -33.47 -8.51 9.60
C THR A 7 -33.28 -8.69 8.09
N PRO A 8 -34.20 -9.35 7.39
CA PRO A 8 -34.18 -9.42 5.93
C PRO A 8 -34.03 -8.07 5.25
N ALA A 9 -34.68 -7.04 5.79
CA ALA A 9 -34.61 -5.67 5.25
C ALA A 9 -33.20 -5.06 5.41
N GLU A 10 -32.50 -5.28 6.54
CA GLU A 10 -31.12 -4.83 6.73
C GLU A 10 -30.15 -5.55 5.78
N LEU A 11 -30.32 -6.86 5.61
CA LEU A 11 -29.51 -7.65 4.68
C LEU A 11 -29.71 -7.20 3.23
N GLU A 12 -30.94 -6.95 2.83
CA GLU A 12 -31.27 -6.46 1.49
C GLU A 12 -30.67 -5.08 1.22
N ALA A 13 -30.87 -4.14 2.14
CA ALA A 13 -30.33 -2.78 2.04
C ALA A 13 -28.79 -2.78 1.95
N GLU A 14 -28.13 -3.63 2.74
CA GLU A 14 -26.66 -3.76 2.68
C GLU A 14 -26.20 -4.43 1.40
N THR A 15 -26.92 -5.45 0.91
CA THR A 15 -26.65 -6.08 -0.39
C THR A 15 -26.69 -5.08 -1.53
N GLU A 16 -27.77 -4.26 -1.58
CA GLU A 16 -27.91 -3.19 -2.59
C GLU A 16 -26.79 -2.16 -2.49
N ARG A 17 -26.43 -1.75 -1.27
CA ARG A 17 -25.33 -0.82 -1.03
C ARG A 17 -24.00 -1.37 -1.57
N LEU A 18 -23.69 -2.63 -1.25
CA LEU A 18 -22.47 -3.31 -1.70
C LEU A 18 -22.47 -3.48 -3.22
N PHE A 19 -23.57 -3.95 -3.79
CA PHE A 19 -23.68 -4.14 -5.24
C PHE A 19 -23.49 -2.83 -6.00
N LYS A 20 -24.15 -1.77 -5.58
CA LYS A 20 -23.97 -0.43 -6.17
C LYS A 20 -22.54 0.07 -6.09
N ALA A 21 -21.84 -0.25 -5.00
CA ALA A 21 -20.43 0.15 -4.81
C ALA A 21 -19.44 -0.73 -5.60
N LEU A 22 -19.78 -1.98 -5.91
CA LEU A 22 -18.82 -2.98 -6.40
C LEU A 22 -19.11 -3.50 -7.81
N MET A 23 -20.25 -3.18 -8.39
CA MET A 23 -20.73 -3.75 -9.68
C MET A 23 -19.77 -3.52 -10.86
N HIS A 24 -18.87 -2.58 -10.77
CA HIS A 24 -17.86 -2.30 -11.80
C HIS A 24 -16.48 -2.94 -11.52
N ALA A 25 -16.30 -3.59 -10.35
CA ALA A 25 -15.04 -4.24 -10.03
C ALA A 25 -14.88 -5.55 -10.82
N ASP A 26 -13.77 -5.68 -11.53
CA ASP A 26 -13.39 -6.89 -12.29
C ASP A 26 -11.85 -6.99 -12.34
N CYS A 27 -11.21 -7.09 -11.17
CA CYS A 27 -9.77 -7.01 -11.07
C CYS A 27 -9.09 -8.31 -10.63
N THR A 28 -9.82 -9.22 -9.99
CA THR A 28 -9.26 -10.46 -9.45
C THR A 28 -9.79 -11.65 -10.24
N PRO A 29 -8.94 -12.38 -10.99
CA PRO A 29 -9.36 -13.54 -11.76
C PRO A 29 -10.14 -14.55 -10.93
N GLY A 30 -11.30 -14.98 -11.45
CA GLY A 30 -12.16 -15.97 -10.78
C GLY A 30 -13.02 -15.41 -9.63
N ARG A 31 -12.95 -14.11 -9.33
CA ARG A 31 -13.86 -13.44 -8.39
C ARG A 31 -14.91 -12.61 -9.14
N SER A 32 -16.05 -12.45 -8.51
CA SER A 32 -17.13 -11.64 -9.03
C SER A 32 -17.78 -10.84 -7.90
N TRP A 33 -18.14 -9.61 -8.16
CA TRP A 33 -18.89 -8.73 -7.25
C TRP A 33 -20.32 -8.50 -7.75
N ASN A 34 -20.94 -9.55 -8.31
CA ASN A 34 -22.34 -9.52 -8.70
C ASN A 34 -23.27 -9.47 -7.47
N TYR A 35 -24.57 -9.32 -7.71
CA TYR A 35 -25.57 -9.19 -6.63
C TYR A 35 -25.53 -10.37 -5.65
N GLN A 36 -25.40 -11.61 -6.14
CA GLN A 36 -25.34 -12.81 -5.30
C GLN A 36 -24.09 -12.83 -4.40
N ALA A 37 -22.94 -12.40 -4.93
CA ALA A 37 -21.71 -12.28 -4.12
C ALA A 37 -21.91 -11.22 -3.03
N CYS A 38 -22.48 -10.07 -3.37
CA CYS A 38 -22.79 -8.99 -2.42
C CYS A 38 -23.77 -9.45 -1.33
N GLN A 39 -24.75 -10.29 -1.68
CA GLN A 39 -25.67 -10.91 -0.72
C GLN A 39 -24.89 -11.79 0.28
N GLY A 40 -23.86 -12.52 -0.18
CA GLY A 40 -22.97 -13.28 0.70
C GLY A 40 -22.11 -12.42 1.62
N PHE A 41 -21.69 -11.23 1.18
CA PHE A 41 -20.88 -10.31 1.99
C PHE A 41 -21.69 -9.51 3.01
N ALA A 42 -22.98 -9.23 2.75
CA ALA A 42 -23.82 -8.34 3.55
C ALA A 42 -23.85 -8.69 5.05
N PRO A 43 -24.03 -9.95 5.50
CA PRO A 43 -23.99 -10.27 6.93
C PRO A 43 -22.66 -9.91 7.59
N LEU A 44 -21.52 -10.17 6.91
CA LEU A 44 -20.18 -9.91 7.43
C LEU A 44 -19.91 -8.40 7.53
N THR A 45 -20.26 -7.64 6.50
CA THR A 45 -20.03 -6.19 6.50
C THR A 45 -20.88 -5.48 7.55
N LEU A 46 -22.12 -5.91 7.75
CA LEU A 46 -22.99 -5.39 8.84
C LEU A 46 -22.38 -5.72 10.21
N GLU A 47 -21.93 -6.98 10.42
CA GLU A 47 -21.31 -7.38 11.68
C GLU A 47 -20.02 -6.58 11.95
N ILE A 48 -19.13 -6.45 10.96
CA ILE A 48 -17.88 -5.69 11.08
C ILE A 48 -18.19 -4.23 11.41
N ASN A 49 -19.12 -3.60 10.70
CA ASN A 49 -19.48 -2.19 10.93
C ASN A 49 -20.13 -1.97 12.31
N ARG A 50 -20.82 -2.96 12.87
CA ARG A 50 -21.29 -2.95 14.26
C ARG A 50 -20.12 -3.07 15.23
N LEU A 51 -19.24 -4.06 15.04
CA LEU A 51 -18.07 -4.30 15.90
C LEU A 51 -17.13 -3.09 15.93
N LYS A 52 -16.92 -2.38 14.82
CA LYS A 52 -16.15 -1.13 14.80
C LYS A 52 -16.68 -0.11 15.81
N LYS A 53 -17.98 0.10 15.85
CA LYS A 53 -18.61 1.04 16.79
C LYS A 53 -18.47 0.57 18.24
N GLU A 54 -18.70 -0.71 18.50
CA GLU A 54 -18.62 -1.30 19.84
C GLU A 54 -17.20 -1.27 20.40
N LYS A 55 -16.20 -1.42 19.56
CA LYS A 55 -14.79 -1.49 19.95
C LYS A 55 -14.07 -0.15 19.88
N ASP A 56 -14.74 0.92 19.45
CA ASP A 56 -14.10 2.20 19.12
C ASP A 56 -12.92 1.96 18.17
N ALA A 57 -13.19 1.25 17.07
CA ALA A 57 -12.19 0.78 16.12
C ALA A 57 -12.32 1.49 14.76
N VAL A 58 -11.17 1.67 14.09
CA VAL A 58 -11.07 2.14 12.71
C VAL A 58 -10.37 1.10 11.84
N ILE A 59 -10.84 0.93 10.60
CA ILE A 59 -10.23 0.04 9.62
C ILE A 59 -9.51 0.87 8.56
N LEU A 60 -8.18 0.73 8.50
CA LEU A 60 -7.33 1.30 7.46
C LEU A 60 -7.14 0.25 6.36
N THR A 61 -7.50 0.58 5.12
CA THR A 61 -7.45 -0.35 3.98
C THR A 61 -6.46 0.11 2.92
N HIS A 62 -5.48 -0.73 2.59
CA HIS A 62 -4.60 -0.45 1.47
C HIS A 62 -5.34 -0.65 0.14
N SER A 63 -4.96 0.12 -0.90
CA SER A 63 -5.59 0.07 -2.23
C SER A 63 -5.44 -1.28 -2.96
N TYR A 64 -4.62 -2.19 -2.45
CA TYR A 64 -4.37 -3.51 -3.04
C TYR A 64 -5.17 -4.66 -2.41
N VAL A 65 -5.92 -4.42 -1.32
CA VAL A 65 -6.83 -5.45 -0.80
C VAL A 65 -8.07 -5.56 -1.67
N GLU A 66 -8.88 -6.58 -1.42
CA GLU A 66 -10.07 -6.81 -2.21
C GLU A 66 -11.13 -5.71 -2.07
N PRO A 67 -11.85 -5.38 -3.15
CA PRO A 67 -12.84 -4.30 -3.19
C PRO A 67 -13.90 -4.38 -2.09
N GLU A 68 -14.39 -5.57 -1.74
CA GLU A 68 -15.38 -5.74 -0.68
C GLU A 68 -14.88 -5.33 0.70
N ILE A 69 -13.55 -5.39 0.96
CA ILE A 69 -12.96 -4.87 2.20
C ILE A 69 -12.90 -3.34 2.13
N ILE A 70 -12.42 -2.81 1.00
CA ILE A 70 -12.25 -1.35 0.79
C ILE A 70 -13.57 -0.62 0.92
N TYR A 71 -14.60 -1.09 0.21
CA TYR A 71 -15.90 -0.40 0.09
C TYR A 71 -16.95 -0.93 1.06
N GLY A 72 -16.77 -2.15 1.57
CA GLY A 72 -17.67 -2.76 2.55
C GLY A 72 -17.46 -2.24 3.96
N VAL A 73 -16.20 -2.17 4.40
CA VAL A 73 -15.88 -1.98 5.82
C VAL A 73 -14.76 -0.96 6.10
N GLY A 74 -13.96 -0.57 5.09
CA GLY A 74 -12.84 0.36 5.26
C GLY A 74 -13.30 1.78 5.60
N ASP A 75 -12.73 2.38 6.64
CA ASP A 75 -12.97 3.79 7.00
C ASP A 75 -12.07 4.74 6.20
N PHE A 76 -10.82 4.35 6.02
CA PHE A 76 -9.85 5.06 5.19
C PHE A 76 -9.21 4.10 4.18
N LYS A 77 -9.10 4.55 2.94
CA LYS A 77 -8.54 3.80 1.82
C LYS A 77 -7.47 4.62 1.10
N GLY A 78 -6.30 4.05 0.87
CA GLY A 78 -5.22 4.81 0.24
C GLY A 78 -3.92 4.03 0.08
N ASP A 79 -2.86 4.82 -0.17
CA ASP A 79 -1.49 4.35 -0.17
C ASP A 79 -0.87 4.41 1.25
N SER A 80 0.38 3.96 1.35
CA SER A 80 1.09 3.90 2.62
C SER A 80 1.26 5.27 3.29
N TYR A 81 1.49 6.35 2.50
CA TYR A 81 1.63 7.69 3.05
C TYR A 81 0.32 8.19 3.68
N PHE A 82 -0.76 8.15 2.91
CA PHE A 82 -2.08 8.57 3.38
C PHE A 82 -2.55 7.77 4.60
N LEU A 83 -2.37 6.44 4.58
CA LEU A 83 -2.78 5.59 5.71
C LEU A 83 -1.92 5.81 6.95
N SER A 84 -0.62 6.14 6.79
CA SER A 84 0.24 6.53 7.91
C SER A 84 -0.23 7.83 8.57
N LEU A 85 -0.63 8.83 7.77
CA LEU A 85 -1.25 10.06 8.30
C LEU A 85 -2.54 9.75 9.06
N LYS A 86 -3.42 8.91 8.50
CA LYS A 86 -4.69 8.53 9.15
C LYS A 86 -4.47 7.72 10.42
N ALA A 87 -3.47 6.87 10.48
CA ALA A 87 -3.07 6.20 11.71
C ALA A 87 -2.65 7.23 12.78
N ARG A 88 -1.76 8.18 12.43
CA ARG A 88 -1.27 9.24 13.33
C ARG A 88 -2.39 10.14 13.86
N GLU A 89 -3.37 10.48 13.02
CA GLU A 89 -4.52 11.34 13.37
C GLU A 89 -5.61 10.59 14.16
N SER A 90 -5.60 9.27 14.14
CA SER A 90 -6.62 8.44 14.75
C SER A 90 -6.61 8.57 16.28
N LYS A 91 -7.80 8.71 16.85
CA LYS A 91 -8.04 8.64 18.31
C LYS A 91 -8.78 7.36 18.71
N ALA A 92 -8.98 6.43 17.76
CA ALA A 92 -9.65 5.17 18.02
C ALA A 92 -8.82 4.30 18.97
N LYS A 93 -9.48 3.54 19.81
CA LYS A 93 -8.83 2.60 20.73
C LYS A 93 -8.21 1.41 20.01
N MET A 94 -8.74 1.08 18.82
CA MET A 94 -8.28 -0.03 18.03
C MET A 94 -8.13 0.38 16.56
N ILE A 95 -7.04 -0.04 15.93
CA ILE A 95 -6.80 0.12 14.49
C ILE A 95 -6.67 -1.28 13.89
N VAL A 96 -7.57 -1.64 12.99
CA VAL A 96 -7.41 -2.82 12.15
C VAL A 96 -6.77 -2.39 10.85
N PHE A 97 -5.58 -2.93 10.56
CA PHE A 97 -4.87 -2.60 9.33
C PHE A 97 -5.09 -3.72 8.29
N ALA A 98 -6.05 -3.54 7.39
CA ALA A 98 -6.25 -4.42 6.23
C ALA A 98 -5.21 -4.09 5.15
N GLY A 99 -4.10 -4.81 5.19
CA GLY A 99 -2.92 -4.62 4.38
C GLY A 99 -1.85 -5.62 4.78
N VAL A 100 -0.59 -5.18 4.85
CA VAL A 100 0.55 -6.01 5.23
C VAL A 100 1.17 -5.59 6.57
N VAL A 101 1.93 -6.50 7.18
CA VAL A 101 2.42 -6.37 8.56
C VAL A 101 3.21 -5.08 8.80
N PHE A 102 4.16 -4.71 7.91
CA PHE A 102 4.97 -3.49 8.10
C PHE A 102 4.13 -2.20 8.13
N MET A 103 2.95 -2.19 7.48
CA MET A 103 2.01 -1.07 7.55
C MET A 103 1.34 -0.98 8.91
N ALA A 104 0.98 -2.12 9.49
CA ALA A 104 0.45 -2.16 10.85
C ALA A 104 1.54 -1.81 11.89
N GLU A 105 2.79 -2.21 11.68
CA GLU A 105 3.92 -1.74 12.48
C GLU A 105 4.06 -0.22 12.39
N THR A 106 3.97 0.35 11.18
CA THR A 106 3.99 1.81 10.98
C THR A 106 2.83 2.49 11.72
N ALA A 107 1.62 1.92 11.66
CA ALA A 107 0.48 2.41 12.43
C ALA A 107 0.73 2.34 13.94
N LYS A 108 1.33 1.26 14.44
CA LYS A 108 1.69 1.12 15.87
C LYS A 108 2.79 2.10 16.29
N ILE A 109 3.76 2.37 15.44
CA ILE A 109 4.79 3.39 15.69
C ILE A 109 4.14 4.77 15.88
N LEU A 110 3.17 5.12 15.06
CA LEU A 110 2.52 6.43 15.01
C LEU A 110 1.36 6.59 16.01
N SER A 111 0.74 5.48 16.41
CA SER A 111 -0.38 5.43 17.35
C SER A 111 -0.08 4.44 18.49
N PRO A 112 0.87 4.78 19.39
CA PRO A 112 1.37 3.85 20.40
C PRO A 112 0.29 3.41 21.40
N ASP A 113 -0.70 4.24 21.67
CA ASP A 113 -1.76 3.98 22.64
C ASP A 113 -2.88 3.08 22.07
N ALA A 114 -3.02 3.02 20.74
CA ALA A 114 -4.01 2.18 20.11
C ALA A 114 -3.61 0.70 20.09
N THR A 115 -4.57 -0.20 20.22
CA THR A 115 -4.39 -1.61 19.88
C THR A 115 -4.39 -1.75 18.36
N VAL A 116 -3.22 -2.02 17.77
CA VAL A 116 -3.11 -2.22 16.31
C VAL A 116 -3.09 -3.70 16.00
N VAL A 117 -3.94 -4.13 15.07
CA VAL A 117 -4.07 -5.53 14.67
C VAL A 117 -4.01 -5.70 13.15
N VAL A 118 -3.43 -6.83 12.70
CA VAL A 118 -3.49 -7.29 11.32
C VAL A 118 -4.49 -8.43 11.20
N PRO A 119 -5.34 -8.47 10.17
CA PRO A 119 -6.28 -9.57 9.96
C PRO A 119 -5.58 -10.91 9.76
N ASP A 120 -4.40 -10.90 9.13
CA ASP A 120 -3.58 -12.09 8.92
C ASP A 120 -2.10 -11.80 9.15
N ARG A 121 -1.46 -12.52 10.07
CA ARG A 121 -0.03 -12.37 10.36
C ARG A 121 0.87 -12.83 9.20
N GLY A 122 0.38 -13.69 8.32
CA GLY A 122 1.05 -14.11 7.10
C GLY A 122 1.12 -13.03 6.01
N SER A 123 0.45 -11.87 6.19
CA SER A 123 0.49 -10.75 5.26
C SER A 123 1.84 -10.03 5.30
N GLY A 124 2.91 -10.70 4.84
CA GLY A 124 4.28 -10.19 4.75
C GLY A 124 4.51 -9.25 3.56
N CYS A 125 5.78 -9.03 3.23
CA CYS A 125 6.19 -8.25 2.05
C CYS A 125 7.60 -8.65 1.64
N SER A 126 7.81 -9.03 0.37
CA SER A 126 9.13 -9.43 -0.13
C SER A 126 10.21 -8.35 0.06
N LEU A 127 9.82 -7.08 0.00
CA LEU A 127 10.74 -5.97 0.30
C LEU A 127 11.05 -5.88 1.80
N ALA A 128 10.01 -5.88 2.66
CA ALA A 128 10.22 -5.78 4.10
C ALA A 128 11.05 -6.94 4.66
N ASP A 129 10.92 -8.12 4.06
CA ASP A 129 11.61 -9.35 4.48
C ASP A 129 13.04 -9.47 3.89
N SER A 130 13.44 -8.58 2.95
CA SER A 130 14.72 -8.68 2.25
C SER A 130 15.92 -8.15 3.06
N ILE A 131 15.70 -7.35 4.09
CA ILE A 131 16.75 -6.80 4.96
C ILE A 131 16.23 -6.66 6.41
N THR A 132 17.13 -6.75 7.38
CA THR A 132 16.86 -6.55 8.81
C THR A 132 17.57 -5.30 9.33
N GLY A 133 17.22 -4.84 10.53
CA GLY A 133 17.96 -3.76 11.21
C GLY A 133 19.46 -4.08 11.40
N ASP A 134 19.82 -5.35 11.66
CA ASP A 134 21.23 -5.80 11.70
C ASP A 134 21.90 -5.66 10.35
N GLY A 135 21.20 -5.98 9.26
CA GLY A 135 21.65 -5.76 7.90
C GLY A 135 21.96 -4.29 7.63
N VAL A 136 21.04 -3.39 8.02
CA VAL A 136 21.26 -1.94 7.89
C VAL A 136 22.44 -1.48 8.71
N ARG A 137 22.60 -1.94 9.96
CA ARG A 137 23.78 -1.61 10.80
C ARG A 137 25.09 -2.06 10.15
N SER A 138 25.09 -3.20 9.48
CA SER A 138 26.25 -3.71 8.76
C SER A 138 26.60 -2.84 7.56
N LEU A 139 25.61 -2.41 6.79
CA LEU A 139 25.78 -1.49 5.66
C LEU A 139 26.28 -0.10 6.11
N LYS A 140 25.76 0.42 7.25
CA LYS A 140 26.24 1.70 7.84
C LYS A 140 27.73 1.64 8.21
N LYS A 141 28.25 0.50 8.62
CA LYS A 141 29.70 0.35 8.88
C LYS A 141 30.54 0.40 7.61
N LEU A 142 29.99 -0.08 6.48
CA LEU A 142 30.66 -0.03 5.18
C LEU A 142 30.59 1.36 4.54
N TYR A 143 29.52 2.11 4.83
CA TYR A 143 29.25 3.44 4.28
C TYR A 143 28.95 4.45 5.39
N PRO A 144 29.94 4.79 6.24
CA PRO A 144 29.70 5.58 7.46
C PRO A 144 29.32 7.04 7.20
N ASP A 145 29.53 7.54 5.99
CA ASP A 145 29.21 8.89 5.52
C ASP A 145 27.88 8.96 4.74
N ALA A 146 27.19 7.81 4.55
CA ALA A 146 25.93 7.76 3.86
C ALA A 146 24.75 8.09 4.79
N THR A 147 23.78 8.87 4.29
CA THR A 147 22.46 8.98 4.91
C THR A 147 21.61 7.77 4.52
N VAL A 148 21.06 7.10 5.50
CA VAL A 148 20.20 5.92 5.28
C VAL A 148 18.77 6.38 5.02
N VAL A 149 18.29 6.11 3.81
CA VAL A 149 16.91 6.33 3.39
C VAL A 149 16.20 4.99 3.32
N CYS A 150 15.20 4.77 4.16
CA CYS A 150 14.40 3.56 4.04
C CYS A 150 13.07 3.82 3.33
N TYR A 151 12.76 2.98 2.37
CA TYR A 151 11.42 2.92 1.81
C TYR A 151 10.47 2.36 2.88
N ILE A 152 9.26 2.88 2.94
CA ILE A 152 8.27 2.54 3.99
C ILE A 152 7.94 1.04 4.03
N ASN A 153 8.17 0.32 2.92
CA ASN A 153 8.04 -1.13 2.82
C ASN A 153 9.21 -1.84 3.54
N SER A 154 9.36 -1.54 4.81
CA SER A 154 10.40 -2.03 5.73
C SER A 154 9.79 -2.32 7.09
N THR A 155 10.42 -3.20 7.85
CA THR A 155 10.04 -3.50 9.24
C THR A 155 10.41 -2.36 10.21
N ALA A 156 9.88 -2.41 11.43
CA ALA A 156 10.15 -1.39 12.44
C ALA A 156 11.63 -1.31 12.84
N ASP A 157 12.37 -2.44 12.84
CA ASP A 157 13.79 -2.48 13.16
C ASP A 157 14.65 -1.84 12.06
N VAL A 158 14.30 -1.99 10.78
CA VAL A 158 14.94 -1.30 9.67
C VAL A 158 14.71 0.21 9.77
N LYS A 159 13.47 0.64 10.05
CA LYS A 159 13.15 2.06 10.27
C LYS A 159 13.93 2.66 11.45
N ALA A 160 14.10 1.89 12.52
CA ALA A 160 14.85 2.33 13.71
C ALA A 160 16.36 2.55 13.46
N GLU A 161 16.91 1.94 12.41
CA GLU A 161 18.31 2.11 11.99
C GLU A 161 18.47 3.14 10.85
N SER A 162 17.37 3.71 10.35
CA SER A 162 17.37 4.62 9.21
C SER A 162 17.21 6.07 9.63
N ASP A 163 17.72 7.00 8.82
CA ASP A 163 17.69 8.44 9.10
C ASP A 163 16.42 9.11 8.62
N VAL A 164 15.85 8.63 7.50
CA VAL A 164 14.61 9.14 6.93
C VAL A 164 13.86 8.05 6.21
N CYS A 165 12.54 8.01 6.39
CA CYS A 165 11.63 7.16 5.66
C CYS A 165 11.13 7.89 4.40
N VAL A 166 10.80 7.15 3.34
CA VAL A 166 10.16 7.66 2.13
C VAL A 166 9.05 6.72 1.67
N THR A 167 8.13 7.27 0.88
CA THR A 167 7.12 6.48 0.15
C THR A 167 7.30 6.68 -1.35
N SER A 168 6.65 5.88 -2.17
CA SER A 168 6.63 6.06 -3.63
C SER A 168 6.12 7.45 -4.08
N GLY A 169 5.38 8.15 -3.20
CA GLY A 169 4.85 9.48 -3.49
C GLY A 169 5.78 10.65 -3.21
N ASN A 170 6.84 10.44 -2.40
CA ASN A 170 7.71 11.54 -1.96
C ASN A 170 9.22 11.24 -2.10
N VAL A 171 9.57 10.04 -2.57
CA VAL A 171 10.96 9.58 -2.61
C VAL A 171 11.88 10.48 -3.41
N TYR A 172 11.46 10.91 -4.58
CA TYR A 172 12.28 11.73 -5.47
C TYR A 172 12.60 13.11 -4.86
N ASP A 173 11.60 13.75 -4.27
CA ASP A 173 11.73 15.08 -3.69
C ASP A 173 12.51 15.05 -2.38
N ILE A 174 12.21 14.09 -1.51
CA ILE A 174 12.95 13.94 -0.25
C ILE A 174 14.42 13.63 -0.53
N VAL A 175 14.72 12.62 -1.37
CA VAL A 175 16.12 12.26 -1.65
C VAL A 175 16.86 13.43 -2.33
N ALA A 176 16.23 14.16 -3.25
CA ALA A 176 16.82 15.35 -3.86
C ALA A 176 17.17 16.43 -2.83
N SER A 177 16.32 16.64 -1.82
CA SER A 177 16.46 17.70 -0.81
C SER A 177 17.50 17.40 0.30
N LEU A 178 17.86 16.12 0.50
CA LEU A 178 18.82 15.76 1.55
C LEU A 178 20.19 16.42 1.29
N PRO A 179 20.89 16.94 2.32
CA PRO A 179 22.21 17.54 2.15
C PRO A 179 23.31 16.53 1.82
N ALA A 180 23.16 15.27 2.23
CA ALA A 180 24.14 14.22 2.00
C ALA A 180 24.31 13.91 0.52
N ARG A 181 25.55 13.81 0.06
CA ARG A 181 25.86 13.37 -1.31
C ARG A 181 25.67 11.87 -1.49
N ARG A 182 26.00 11.08 -0.47
CA ARG A 182 25.88 9.61 -0.49
C ARG A 182 24.63 9.18 0.26
N ILE A 183 23.80 8.36 -0.41
CA ILE A 183 22.54 7.82 0.10
C ILE A 183 22.63 6.30 0.10
N LEU A 184 22.36 5.68 1.24
CA LEU A 184 22.12 4.24 1.36
C LEU A 184 20.62 4.01 1.33
N PHE A 185 20.11 3.52 0.20
CA PHE A 185 18.68 3.29 -0.02
C PHE A 185 18.31 1.83 0.25
N VAL A 186 17.38 1.60 1.15
CA VAL A 186 16.92 0.26 1.52
C VAL A 186 15.38 0.21 1.52
N PRO A 187 14.74 -0.93 1.27
CA PRO A 187 15.29 -2.19 0.79
C PRO A 187 15.25 -2.34 -0.75
N ASP A 188 14.57 -1.45 -1.48
CA ASP A 188 14.17 -1.64 -2.88
C ASP A 188 15.26 -1.17 -3.86
N ARG A 189 15.91 -2.16 -4.53
CA ARG A 189 16.92 -1.91 -5.56
C ARG A 189 16.37 -1.19 -6.78
N LEU A 190 15.20 -1.63 -7.27
CA LEU A 190 14.61 -1.07 -8.50
C LEU A 190 14.15 0.37 -8.28
N MET A 191 13.54 0.67 -7.15
CA MET A 191 13.20 2.05 -6.78
C MET A 191 14.48 2.91 -6.64
N ALA A 192 15.56 2.39 -6.06
CA ALA A 192 16.84 3.10 -5.97
C ALA A 192 17.42 3.41 -7.36
N GLU A 193 17.30 2.50 -8.32
CA GLU A 193 17.70 2.71 -9.72
C GLU A 193 16.86 3.79 -10.39
N ASN A 194 15.53 3.78 -10.19
CA ASN A 194 14.62 4.81 -10.66
C ASN A 194 14.90 6.18 -10.01
N VAL A 195 15.21 6.21 -8.72
CA VAL A 195 15.66 7.43 -8.01
C VAL A 195 16.95 7.97 -8.63
N ARG A 196 17.92 7.12 -8.90
CA ARG A 196 19.19 7.52 -9.56
C ARG A 196 18.93 8.14 -10.94
N ALA A 197 18.04 7.54 -11.74
CA ALA A 197 17.67 8.04 -13.06
C ALA A 197 17.00 9.41 -12.97
N GLU A 198 16.04 9.57 -12.06
CA GLU A 198 15.30 10.82 -11.86
C GLU A 198 16.20 11.94 -11.32
N LEU A 199 17.10 11.66 -10.37
CA LEU A 199 18.05 12.66 -9.87
C LEU A 199 19.00 13.14 -10.96
N LYS A 200 19.47 12.21 -11.81
CA LYS A 200 20.28 12.57 -12.98
C LYS A 200 19.51 13.47 -13.95
N HIS A 201 18.25 13.18 -14.21
CA HIS A 201 17.37 14.02 -15.04
C HIS A 201 17.18 15.42 -14.44
N ARG A 202 17.08 15.52 -13.11
CA ARG A 202 16.98 16.81 -12.38
C ARG A 202 18.32 17.54 -12.22
N GLY A 203 19.44 16.99 -12.66
CA GLY A 203 20.77 17.56 -12.48
C GLY A 203 21.27 17.54 -11.03
N VAL A 204 20.75 16.64 -10.20
CA VAL A 204 21.14 16.48 -8.79
C VAL A 204 22.21 15.41 -8.67
N ASP A 205 23.42 15.80 -8.23
CA ASP A 205 24.58 14.90 -8.07
C ASP A 205 24.53 14.17 -6.71
N LYS A 206 24.05 12.93 -6.72
CA LYS A 206 24.06 12.03 -5.55
C LYS A 206 24.51 10.63 -5.94
N GLU A 207 25.25 10.02 -5.05
CA GLU A 207 25.61 8.61 -5.11
C GLU A 207 24.56 7.78 -4.36
N ILE A 208 23.83 6.91 -5.07
CA ILE A 208 22.79 6.05 -4.49
C ILE A 208 23.35 4.63 -4.40
N ILE A 209 23.52 4.12 -3.18
CA ILE A 209 23.87 2.73 -2.87
C ILE A 209 22.58 2.04 -2.43
N SER A 210 22.31 0.84 -2.90
CA SER A 210 21.08 0.11 -2.54
C SER A 210 21.38 -1.28 -1.99
N SER A 211 20.46 -1.82 -1.19
CA SER A 211 20.35 -3.25 -0.95
C SER A 211 19.68 -3.96 -2.13
N ASP A 212 19.55 -5.30 -2.09
CA ASP A 212 19.16 -6.11 -3.25
C ASP A 212 17.68 -6.52 -3.27
N GLY A 213 16.85 -5.94 -2.39
CA GLY A 213 15.41 -6.27 -2.34
C GLY A 213 14.67 -5.84 -3.59
N THR A 214 13.67 -6.65 -4.01
CA THR A 214 12.73 -6.31 -5.08
C THR A 214 11.30 -6.68 -4.70
N CYS A 215 10.33 -6.01 -5.30
CA CYS A 215 8.93 -6.35 -5.16
C CYS A 215 8.54 -7.44 -6.16
N ILE A 216 8.12 -8.61 -5.67
CA ILE A 216 7.73 -9.76 -6.51
C ILE A 216 6.59 -9.47 -7.49
N VAL A 217 5.83 -8.39 -7.28
CA VAL A 217 4.75 -7.96 -8.17
C VAL A 217 5.29 -7.04 -9.25
N HIS A 218 6.05 -6.01 -8.87
CA HIS A 218 6.47 -4.95 -9.79
C HIS A 218 7.69 -5.35 -10.63
N ASP A 219 8.53 -6.27 -10.14
CA ASP A 219 9.66 -6.85 -10.89
C ASP A 219 9.22 -7.79 -12.05
N ASP A 220 7.96 -8.27 -12.02
CA ASP A 220 7.40 -9.16 -13.04
C ASP A 220 6.88 -8.45 -14.31
N PHE A 221 6.85 -7.12 -14.33
CA PHE A 221 6.49 -6.37 -15.53
C PHE A 221 7.67 -6.23 -16.48
N ASN A 222 7.37 -6.24 -17.80
CA ASN A 222 8.40 -6.14 -18.83
C ASN A 222 8.01 -5.19 -19.98
N VAL A 223 9.02 -4.62 -20.62
CA VAL A 223 8.87 -3.65 -21.70
C VAL A 223 8.21 -4.23 -22.95
N ALA A 224 8.44 -5.52 -23.23
CA ALA A 224 7.84 -6.17 -24.41
C ALA A 224 6.31 -6.17 -24.33
N ALA A 225 5.76 -6.43 -23.12
CA ALA A 225 4.31 -6.34 -22.89
C ALA A 225 3.78 -4.91 -23.09
N VAL A 226 4.56 -3.88 -22.72
CA VAL A 226 4.20 -2.48 -22.95
C VAL A 226 4.16 -2.17 -24.46
N ALA A 227 5.17 -2.60 -25.21
CA ALA A 227 5.25 -2.40 -26.65
C ALA A 227 4.10 -3.09 -27.40
N ASP A 228 3.80 -4.34 -27.03
CA ASP A 228 2.67 -5.10 -27.59
C ASP A 228 1.32 -4.42 -27.30
N ALA A 229 1.11 -3.97 -26.06
CA ALA A 229 -0.10 -3.25 -25.68
C ALA A 229 -0.27 -1.94 -26.49
N ARG A 230 0.81 -1.15 -26.65
CA ARG A 230 0.77 0.07 -27.46
C ARG A 230 0.44 -0.19 -28.93
N ALA A 231 0.94 -1.30 -29.49
CA ALA A 231 0.65 -1.68 -30.88
C ALA A 231 -0.83 -2.06 -31.08
N ARG A 232 -1.46 -2.66 -30.07
CA ARG A 232 -2.87 -3.12 -30.15
C ARG A 232 -3.89 -2.05 -29.78
N PHE A 233 -3.52 -1.09 -28.93
CA PHE A 233 -4.46 -0.11 -28.37
C PHE A 233 -3.98 1.33 -28.66
N PRO A 234 -4.38 1.90 -29.80
CA PRO A 234 -4.06 3.29 -30.12
C PRO A 234 -4.56 4.26 -29.04
N GLY A 235 -3.72 5.20 -28.63
CA GLY A 235 -4.05 6.16 -27.56
C GLY A 235 -3.91 5.62 -26.14
N LEU A 236 -3.35 4.41 -25.98
CA LEU A 236 -3.04 3.81 -24.69
C LEU A 236 -2.16 4.72 -23.83
N LYS A 237 -2.51 4.87 -22.57
CA LYS A 237 -1.67 5.43 -21.51
C LYS A 237 -1.13 4.32 -20.60
N VAL A 238 0.18 4.29 -20.44
CA VAL A 238 0.89 3.35 -19.57
C VAL A 238 1.24 4.04 -18.27
N VAL A 239 0.85 3.46 -17.16
CA VAL A 239 1.01 4.01 -15.82
C VAL A 239 1.74 3.00 -14.96
N ALA A 240 2.92 3.34 -14.43
CA ALA A 240 3.79 2.43 -13.71
C ALA A 240 4.07 2.87 -12.26
N HIS A 241 4.31 1.89 -11.40
CA HIS A 241 4.80 2.14 -10.04
C HIS A 241 6.32 2.30 -10.03
N PRO A 242 6.92 3.14 -9.16
CA PRO A 242 8.39 3.31 -9.08
C PRO A 242 9.17 2.04 -8.66
N GLU A 243 8.50 1.01 -8.18
CA GLU A 243 9.09 -0.31 -7.90
C GLU A 243 9.28 -1.17 -9.18
N CYS A 244 8.80 -0.74 -10.35
CA CYS A 244 9.07 -1.40 -11.62
C CYS A 244 10.53 -1.21 -12.05
N THR A 245 11.00 -2.06 -12.97
CA THR A 245 12.35 -1.89 -13.53
C THR A 245 12.52 -0.53 -14.21
N PRO A 246 13.73 0.03 -14.28
CA PRO A 246 13.98 1.31 -14.96
C PRO A 246 13.50 1.35 -16.42
N GLU A 247 13.62 0.22 -17.13
CA GLU A 247 13.18 0.10 -18.51
C GLU A 247 11.65 0.22 -18.63
N VAL A 248 10.92 -0.41 -17.70
CA VAL A 248 9.46 -0.32 -17.62
C VAL A 248 9.03 1.09 -17.21
N ALA A 249 9.68 1.68 -16.23
CA ALA A 249 9.43 3.05 -15.79
C ALA A 249 9.66 4.07 -16.94
N ALA A 250 10.76 3.91 -17.69
CA ALA A 250 11.08 4.76 -18.85
C ALA A 250 10.09 4.61 -20.01
N ALA A 251 9.45 3.44 -20.15
CA ALA A 251 8.44 3.18 -21.18
C ALA A 251 7.03 3.68 -20.79
N ALA A 252 6.81 4.08 -19.53
CA ALA A 252 5.53 4.55 -19.04
C ALA A 252 5.27 6.02 -19.41
N ASP A 253 3.98 6.40 -19.58
CA ASP A 253 3.56 7.81 -19.72
C ASP A 253 3.53 8.53 -18.36
N PHE A 254 3.39 7.77 -17.29
CA PHE A 254 3.38 8.28 -15.92
C PHE A 254 3.96 7.26 -14.95
N VAL A 255 4.82 7.72 -14.04
CA VAL A 255 5.36 6.93 -12.92
C VAL A 255 5.03 7.63 -11.62
N GLY A 256 4.44 6.91 -10.66
CA GLY A 256 4.09 7.51 -9.37
C GLY A 256 3.48 6.54 -8.37
N SER A 257 3.18 7.05 -7.16
CA SER A 257 2.49 6.28 -6.11
C SER A 257 1.08 5.87 -6.54
N THR A 258 0.47 4.92 -5.81
CA THR A 258 -0.91 4.50 -6.10
C THR A 258 -1.90 5.66 -6.05
N GLY A 259 -1.73 6.61 -5.13
CA GLY A 259 -2.54 7.83 -5.07
C GLY A 259 -2.33 8.74 -6.29
N ALA A 260 -1.07 8.94 -6.69
CA ALA A 260 -0.72 9.74 -7.87
C ALA A 260 -1.21 9.09 -9.17
N MET A 261 -1.09 7.77 -9.30
CA MET A 261 -1.62 7.01 -10.43
C MET A 261 -3.13 7.16 -10.56
N MET A 262 -3.88 7.06 -9.46
CA MET A 262 -5.33 7.28 -9.46
C MET A 262 -5.69 8.70 -9.91
N LYS A 263 -4.98 9.71 -9.41
CA LYS A 263 -5.17 11.11 -9.82
C LYS A 263 -4.87 11.30 -11.31
N TYR A 264 -3.78 10.69 -11.80
CA TYR A 264 -3.43 10.74 -13.22
C TYR A 264 -4.52 10.14 -14.12
N VAL A 265 -5.00 8.92 -13.80
CA VAL A 265 -6.06 8.24 -14.56
C VAL A 265 -7.36 9.08 -14.57
N LYS A 266 -7.79 9.60 -13.42
CA LYS A 266 -9.00 10.44 -13.31
C LYS A 266 -8.93 11.70 -14.19
N ASN A 267 -7.76 12.31 -14.27
CA ASN A 267 -7.57 13.59 -14.97
C ASN A 267 -7.12 13.44 -16.43
N THR A 268 -6.84 12.22 -16.90
CA THR A 268 -6.34 11.99 -18.25
C THR A 268 -7.46 11.50 -19.17
N ALA A 269 -7.70 12.22 -20.25
CA ALA A 269 -8.61 11.81 -21.31
C ALA A 269 -7.88 10.82 -22.24
N ALA A 270 -8.01 9.52 -21.97
CA ALA A 270 -7.48 8.45 -22.81
C ALA A 270 -8.49 7.32 -22.92
N PRO A 271 -8.55 6.60 -24.07
CA PRO A 271 -9.49 5.51 -24.26
C PRO A 271 -9.10 4.25 -23.47
N TYR A 272 -7.78 4.04 -23.25
CA TYR A 272 -7.25 2.84 -22.62
C TYR A 272 -6.12 3.18 -21.65
N PHE A 273 -6.05 2.43 -20.53
CA PHE A 273 -4.97 2.49 -19.55
C PHE A 273 -4.37 1.10 -19.31
N LEU A 274 -3.04 1.01 -19.34
CA LEU A 274 -2.29 -0.14 -18.87
C LEU A 274 -1.67 0.21 -17.52
N MET A 275 -2.10 -0.47 -16.48
CA MET A 275 -1.62 -0.24 -15.12
C MET A 275 -0.53 -1.27 -14.79
N LEU A 276 0.70 -0.82 -14.62
CA LEU A 276 1.85 -1.65 -14.23
C LEU A 276 2.04 -1.55 -12.72
N THR A 277 1.11 -2.17 -12.01
CA THR A 277 1.04 -2.26 -10.55
C THR A 277 0.10 -3.40 -10.14
N GLU A 278 -0.11 -3.59 -8.85
CA GLU A 278 -1.00 -4.63 -8.30
C GLU A 278 -2.46 -4.40 -8.69
N CYS A 279 -3.16 -5.48 -9.02
CA CYS A 279 -4.51 -5.46 -9.61
C CYS A 279 -5.59 -4.84 -8.72
N GLY A 280 -5.46 -4.85 -7.39
CA GLY A 280 -6.42 -4.21 -6.50
C GLY A 280 -6.58 -2.72 -6.80
N LEU A 281 -5.49 -2.05 -7.27
CA LEU A 281 -5.61 -0.67 -7.73
C LEU A 281 -6.48 -0.56 -8.98
N VAL A 282 -6.40 -1.51 -9.90
CA VAL A 282 -7.27 -1.56 -11.08
C VAL A 282 -8.73 -1.72 -10.67
N GLY A 283 -9.02 -2.65 -9.74
CA GLY A 283 -10.38 -2.82 -9.20
C GLY A 283 -10.91 -1.56 -8.54
N ARG A 284 -10.06 -0.86 -7.80
CA ARG A 284 -10.42 0.43 -7.22
C ARG A 284 -10.69 1.49 -8.30
N LEU A 285 -9.88 1.54 -9.35
CA LEU A 285 -10.08 2.46 -10.48
C LEU A 285 -11.37 2.13 -11.25
N GLN A 286 -11.67 0.86 -11.50
CA GLN A 286 -12.91 0.43 -12.14
C GLN A 286 -14.15 0.89 -11.37
N VAL A 287 -14.11 0.82 -10.05
CA VAL A 287 -15.19 1.35 -9.20
C VAL A 287 -15.26 2.88 -9.24
N GLU A 288 -14.12 3.58 -9.18
CA GLU A 288 -14.07 5.04 -9.06
C GLU A 288 -14.09 5.78 -10.41
N THR A 289 -13.83 5.06 -11.52
CA THR A 289 -13.80 5.60 -12.89
C THR A 289 -14.36 4.58 -13.89
N PRO A 290 -15.65 4.17 -13.77
CA PRO A 290 -16.22 3.09 -14.55
C PRO A 290 -16.28 3.37 -16.06
N GLU A 291 -16.10 4.62 -16.46
CA GLU A 291 -16.03 5.04 -17.86
C GLU A 291 -14.64 4.81 -18.51
N LYS A 292 -13.63 4.42 -17.72
CA LYS A 292 -12.28 4.17 -18.22
C LYS A 292 -12.07 2.69 -18.55
N ASN A 293 -11.29 2.40 -19.58
CA ASN A 293 -10.95 1.04 -19.95
C ASN A 293 -9.54 0.68 -19.47
N PHE A 294 -9.45 -0.36 -18.66
CA PHE A 294 -8.18 -0.90 -18.17
C PHE A 294 -7.84 -2.17 -18.94
N ILE A 295 -6.65 -2.23 -19.50
CA ILE A 295 -6.18 -3.38 -20.28
C ILE A 295 -4.94 -3.99 -19.63
N GLY A 296 -4.63 -5.22 -19.99
CA GLY A 296 -3.41 -5.90 -19.59
C GLY A 296 -3.60 -7.01 -18.57
N GLY A 297 -2.48 -7.67 -18.26
CA GLY A 297 -2.45 -8.78 -17.33
C GLY A 297 -2.45 -8.33 -15.87
N CYS A 298 -3.20 -9.05 -15.08
CA CYS A 298 -3.25 -8.86 -13.65
C CYS A 298 -2.01 -9.45 -12.96
N ARG A 299 -1.45 -8.71 -12.01
CA ARG A 299 -0.45 -9.19 -11.04
C ARG A 299 -0.99 -9.01 -9.64
N LEU A 300 -1.19 -10.11 -8.94
CA LEU A 300 -1.73 -10.14 -7.59
C LEU A 300 -0.59 -10.23 -6.57
N CYS A 301 -0.66 -9.41 -5.52
CA CYS A 301 0.20 -9.57 -4.36
C CYS A 301 -0.36 -10.66 -3.44
N PRO A 302 0.30 -11.83 -3.31
CA PRO A 302 -0.23 -12.92 -2.49
C PRO A 302 -0.41 -12.52 -1.03
N TYR A 303 0.42 -11.64 -0.52
CA TYR A 303 0.34 -11.14 0.85
C TYR A 303 -0.87 -10.23 1.09
N MET A 304 -1.16 -9.31 0.17
CA MET A 304 -2.34 -8.44 0.25
C MET A 304 -3.65 -9.24 0.15
N LYS A 305 -3.65 -10.31 -0.65
CA LYS A 305 -4.82 -11.19 -0.87
C LYS A 305 -5.09 -12.15 0.30
N LEU A 306 -4.24 -12.19 1.33
CA LEU A 306 -4.54 -12.88 2.59
C LEU A 306 -5.60 -12.18 3.43
N ASN A 307 -5.86 -10.90 3.18
CA ASN A 307 -6.94 -10.18 3.85
C ASN A 307 -8.31 -10.65 3.32
N SER A 308 -9.26 -10.91 4.21
CA SER A 308 -10.66 -11.20 3.87
C SER A 308 -11.60 -10.57 4.91
N LEU A 309 -12.89 -10.46 4.57
CA LEU A 309 -13.90 -9.94 5.49
C LEU A 309 -13.97 -10.78 6.78
N GLU A 310 -13.88 -12.11 6.66
CA GLU A 310 -13.91 -13.02 7.81
C GLU A 310 -12.74 -12.74 8.76
N LYS A 311 -11.52 -12.60 8.21
CA LYS A 311 -10.33 -12.31 9.01
C LYS A 311 -10.39 -10.92 9.66
N VAL A 312 -10.96 -9.93 8.97
CA VAL A 312 -11.20 -8.59 9.53
C VAL A 312 -12.21 -8.66 10.68
N ARG A 313 -13.33 -9.40 10.51
CA ARG A 313 -14.30 -9.64 11.58
C ARG A 313 -13.65 -10.31 12.79
N ASP A 314 -12.91 -11.39 12.58
CA ASP A 314 -12.29 -12.17 13.65
C ASP A 314 -11.26 -11.34 14.42
N ALA A 315 -10.46 -10.53 13.70
CA ALA A 315 -9.50 -9.60 14.31
C ALA A 315 -10.18 -8.50 15.16
N LEU A 316 -11.38 -8.04 14.76
CA LEU A 316 -12.17 -7.11 15.56
C LEU A 316 -12.82 -7.80 16.76
N LEU A 317 -13.40 -8.97 16.56
CA LEU A 317 -14.16 -9.67 17.58
C LEU A 317 -13.27 -10.12 18.73
N ALA A 318 -12.21 -10.86 18.43
CA ALA A 318 -11.26 -11.43 19.39
C ALA A 318 -9.88 -11.64 18.73
N PRO A 319 -9.04 -10.58 18.67
CA PRO A 319 -7.74 -10.71 18.02
C PRO A 319 -6.86 -11.71 18.78
N ARG A 320 -6.25 -12.63 18.02
CA ARG A 320 -5.25 -13.53 18.59
C ARG A 320 -3.97 -12.75 18.97
N PRO A 321 -3.19 -13.24 19.93
CA PRO A 321 -1.93 -12.56 20.35
C PRO A 321 -0.99 -12.27 19.18
N ASP A 322 -0.91 -13.17 18.18
CA ASP A 322 -0.06 -13.03 17.00
C ASP A 322 -0.56 -11.96 16.00
N GLN A 323 -1.83 -11.62 16.04
CA GLN A 323 -2.42 -10.54 15.22
C GLN A 323 -2.19 -9.15 15.81
N ILE A 324 -1.90 -9.06 17.13
CA ILE A 324 -1.67 -7.78 17.81
C ILE A 324 -0.22 -7.34 17.57
N VAL A 325 -0.05 -6.14 17.03
CA VAL A 325 1.28 -5.56 16.80
C VAL A 325 1.80 -4.96 18.11
N THR A 326 2.91 -5.52 18.58
CA THR A 326 3.64 -5.03 19.76
C THR A 326 5.06 -4.64 19.34
N LEU A 327 5.56 -3.54 19.85
CA LEU A 327 6.92 -3.06 19.62
C LEU A 327 7.55 -2.69 20.96
N ASP A 328 8.85 -2.99 21.11
CA ASP A 328 9.65 -2.42 22.19
C ASP A 328 9.64 -0.89 22.08
N GLU A 329 9.49 -0.19 23.23
CA GLU A 329 9.30 1.25 23.22
C GLU A 329 10.53 2.01 22.71
N ASN A 330 11.74 1.56 23.00
CA ASN A 330 12.96 2.17 22.46
C ASN A 330 13.05 1.98 20.94
N LEU A 331 12.73 0.78 20.46
CA LEU A 331 12.64 0.49 19.02
C LEU A 331 11.61 1.39 18.36
N ARG A 332 10.41 1.49 18.94
CA ARG A 332 9.33 2.32 18.42
C ARG A 332 9.74 3.79 18.29
N GLN A 333 10.36 4.36 19.35
CA GLN A 333 10.80 5.76 19.35
C GLN A 333 11.88 6.04 18.30
N ARG A 334 12.82 5.12 18.10
CA ARG A 334 13.83 5.26 17.03
C ARG A 334 13.19 5.21 15.66
N ALA A 335 12.29 4.26 15.43
CA ALA A 335 11.55 4.15 14.17
C ALA A 335 10.64 5.36 13.91
N ALA A 336 10.03 5.93 14.96
CA ALA A 336 9.20 7.13 14.85
C ALA A 336 9.98 8.33 14.30
N ARG A 337 11.23 8.54 14.74
CA ARG A 337 12.08 9.64 14.23
C ARG A 337 12.28 9.58 12.72
N CYS A 338 12.50 8.38 12.21
CA CYS A 338 12.67 8.15 10.77
C CYS A 338 11.40 8.51 9.97
N ILE A 339 10.23 8.16 10.50
CA ILE A 339 8.93 8.48 9.87
C ILE A 339 8.59 9.97 10.03
N ASP A 340 8.81 10.55 11.21
CA ASP A 340 8.58 11.98 11.45
C ASP A 340 9.41 12.84 10.49
N ARG A 341 10.66 12.42 10.26
CA ARG A 341 11.53 13.09 9.28
C ARG A 341 10.96 13.07 7.86
N MET A 342 10.28 11.99 7.47
CA MET A 342 9.55 11.95 6.21
C MET A 342 8.44 13.00 6.15
N PHE A 343 7.65 13.13 7.21
CA PHE A 343 6.56 14.12 7.25
C PHE A 343 7.07 15.57 7.25
N GLU A 344 8.25 15.81 7.85
CA GLU A 344 8.88 17.13 7.84
C GLU A 344 9.37 17.54 6.44
N LEU A 345 9.91 16.57 5.68
CA LEU A 345 10.54 16.79 4.38
C LEU A 345 9.59 16.60 3.20
N ALA A 346 8.45 15.95 3.41
CA ALA A 346 7.47 15.74 2.34
C ALA A 346 6.98 17.10 1.80
N PRO A 347 6.81 17.24 0.48
CA PRO A 347 6.18 18.41 -0.09
C PRO A 347 4.84 18.70 0.59
N LYS A 348 4.60 19.94 0.94
CA LYS A 348 3.30 20.39 1.43
C LYS A 348 2.43 20.69 0.22
N ASP A 349 1.29 19.99 0.09
CA ASP A 349 0.27 20.26 -0.93
C ASP A 349 -0.29 21.69 -0.83
#